data_1fec8bb9d031b6fb237f0834faaa9e82
#
_entry.id   1fec8bb9d031b6fb237f0834faaa9e82
#
_cell.length_a   1.000
_cell.length_b   1.000
_cell.length_c   1.000
_cell.angle_alpha   90.00
_cell.angle_beta   90.00
_cell.angle_gamma   90.00
#
_symmetry.space_group_name_H-M   'P 1'
#
loop_
_entity.id
_entity.type
_entity.pdbx_description
1 polymer ?
#
loop_
_entity_poly.entity_id
_entity_poly.type
_entity_poly.pdbx_seq_one_letter_code
_entity_poly.pdbx_strand_id
1 'polypeptide(L)'
;EDKANAYSRSLSGGMKRKLMIARALVHKPKILILDEPTAGVDVETRKIMWTYLQQLNKQGMTILLTTHYLEEAEELCERIAIINKGKIIKLDLKSNLLNLLEQEKVKVYLKEELKTVPSSLLEFNHTLDKQTITFSINPQKQEWEKLLAALNKTNLSILKFETYQNKLEDIFIQLTREK
;
A
#
# COMPACT_ATOMS: atom_id res chain seq x y z
N GLU A 1 25.44 -18.22 11.69
CA GLU A 1 26.59 -18.67 12.52
C GLU A 1 27.94 -18.30 11.89
N ASP A 2 28.10 -18.35 10.56
CA ASP A 2 29.39 -18.12 9.85
C ASP A 2 30.00 -16.72 10.04
N LYS A 3 29.24 -15.78 10.54
CA LYS A 3 29.65 -14.39 10.76
C LYS A 3 29.72 -13.98 12.25
N ALA A 4 29.58 -14.93 13.18
CA ALA A 4 29.57 -14.62 14.62
C ALA A 4 30.82 -13.87 15.11
N ASN A 5 31.98 -14.16 14.49
CA ASN A 5 33.26 -13.54 14.82
C ASN A 5 33.69 -12.44 13.82
N ALA A 6 32.80 -12.05 12.89
CA ALA A 6 33.11 -11.03 11.90
C ALA A 6 33.04 -9.62 12.53
N TYR A 7 33.96 -8.75 12.13
CA TYR A 7 33.87 -7.35 12.51
C TYR A 7 32.60 -6.74 11.93
N SER A 8 31.90 -5.90 12.70
CA SER A 8 30.65 -5.23 12.25
C SER A 8 30.83 -4.41 10.96
N ARG A 9 32.04 -3.96 10.67
CA ARG A 9 32.37 -3.24 9.43
C ARG A 9 32.27 -4.13 8.18
N SER A 10 32.50 -5.44 8.30
CA SER A 10 32.43 -6.41 7.18
C SER A 10 31.03 -6.93 6.90
N LEU A 11 30.02 -6.54 7.67
CA LEU A 11 28.64 -6.93 7.46
C LEU A 11 27.99 -6.11 6.35
N SER A 12 27.13 -6.76 5.56
CA SER A 12 26.27 -6.07 4.59
C SER A 12 25.31 -5.09 5.27
N GLY A 13 24.72 -4.14 4.53
CA GLY A 13 23.75 -3.20 5.06
C GLY A 13 22.57 -3.90 5.75
N GLY A 14 21.99 -4.90 5.11
CA GLY A 14 20.90 -5.70 5.68
C GLY A 14 21.31 -6.49 6.92
N MET A 15 22.54 -7.04 6.95
CA MET A 15 23.06 -7.72 8.15
C MET A 15 23.25 -6.74 9.32
N LYS A 16 23.73 -5.53 9.06
CA LYS A 16 23.86 -4.47 10.07
C LYS A 16 22.48 -4.10 10.64
N ARG A 17 21.46 -3.93 9.78
CA ARG A 17 20.09 -3.64 10.23
C ARG A 17 19.53 -4.75 11.10
N LYS A 18 19.66 -6.02 10.68
CA LYS A 18 19.26 -7.18 11.50
C LYS A 18 19.97 -7.19 12.86
N LEU A 19 21.28 -6.90 12.88
CA LEU A 19 22.06 -6.85 14.13
C LEU A 19 21.58 -5.73 15.07
N MET A 20 21.26 -4.53 14.51
CA MET A 20 20.73 -3.43 15.31
C MET A 20 19.38 -3.77 15.96
N ILE A 21 18.47 -4.41 15.22
CA ILE A 21 17.18 -4.88 15.77
C ILE A 21 17.44 -5.96 16.83
N ALA A 22 18.28 -6.95 16.54
CA ALA A 22 18.61 -8.01 17.50
C ALA A 22 19.20 -7.42 18.80
N ARG A 23 20.09 -6.43 18.70
CA ARG A 23 20.65 -5.73 19.87
C ARG A 23 19.56 -5.01 20.69
N ALA A 24 18.62 -4.33 20.03
CA ALA A 24 17.52 -3.66 20.70
C ALA A 24 16.58 -4.62 21.44
N LEU A 25 16.54 -5.89 21.02
CA LEU A 25 15.66 -6.92 21.59
C LEU A 25 16.28 -7.71 22.75
N VAL A 26 17.59 -7.59 23.01
CA VAL A 26 18.31 -8.38 24.05
C VAL A 26 17.67 -8.26 25.41
N HIS A 27 17.19 -7.09 25.78
CA HIS A 27 16.57 -6.81 27.09
C HIS A 27 15.04 -6.96 27.09
N LYS A 28 14.46 -7.56 26.04
CA LYS A 28 13.01 -7.85 25.89
C LYS A 28 12.14 -6.61 26.19
N PRO A 29 12.29 -5.52 25.44
CA PRO A 29 11.55 -4.29 25.67
C PRO A 29 10.05 -4.50 25.41
N LYS A 30 9.20 -3.75 26.09
CA LYS A 30 7.76 -3.70 25.80
C LYS A 30 7.45 -2.82 24.58
N ILE A 31 8.30 -1.84 24.31
CA ILE A 31 8.17 -0.88 23.20
C ILE A 31 9.47 -0.89 22.41
N LEU A 32 9.36 -1.07 21.10
CA LEU A 32 10.47 -1.02 20.15
C LEU A 32 10.26 0.16 19.21
N ILE A 33 11.24 1.07 19.15
CA ILE A 33 11.21 2.22 18.25
C ILE A 33 12.25 2.00 17.15
N LEU A 34 11.80 2.04 15.90
CA LEU A 34 12.61 1.77 14.72
C LEU A 34 12.54 2.96 13.76
N ASP A 35 13.71 3.50 13.43
CA ASP A 35 13.83 4.55 12.42
C ASP A 35 14.34 3.94 11.11
N GLU A 36 13.49 3.99 10.06
CA GLU A 36 13.76 3.45 8.73
C GLU A 36 14.33 2.01 8.76
N PRO A 37 13.63 1.03 9.38
CA PRO A 37 14.25 -0.27 9.71
C PRO A 37 14.72 -1.05 8.49
N THR A 38 14.11 -0.88 7.32
CA THR A 38 14.46 -1.63 6.11
C THR A 38 15.08 -0.77 5.00
N ALA A 39 15.49 0.47 5.31
CA ALA A 39 16.14 1.33 4.33
C ALA A 39 17.45 0.71 3.83
N GLY A 40 17.61 0.63 2.49
CA GLY A 40 18.80 0.06 1.86
C GLY A 40 18.93 -1.47 1.97
N VAL A 41 17.85 -2.15 2.35
CA VAL A 41 17.79 -3.62 2.42
C VAL A 41 17.13 -4.17 1.15
N ASP A 42 17.66 -5.30 0.64
CA ASP A 42 17.06 -5.99 -0.50
C ASP A 42 15.65 -6.51 -0.21
N VAL A 43 14.88 -6.78 -1.26
CA VAL A 43 13.45 -7.13 -1.16
C VAL A 43 13.22 -8.40 -0.33
N GLU A 44 14.05 -9.43 -0.49
CA GLU A 44 13.89 -10.69 0.21
C GLU A 44 14.17 -10.52 1.70
N THR A 45 15.30 -9.88 2.03
CA THR A 45 15.67 -9.57 3.42
C THR A 45 14.62 -8.67 4.09
N ARG A 46 14.05 -7.70 3.36
CA ARG A 46 12.97 -6.82 3.85
C ARG A 46 11.74 -7.63 4.27
N LYS A 47 11.27 -8.53 3.43
CA LYS A 47 10.12 -9.41 3.73
C LYS A 47 10.36 -10.27 4.98
N ILE A 48 11.56 -10.84 5.11
CA ILE A 48 11.94 -11.61 6.31
C ILE A 48 11.87 -10.72 7.56
N MET A 49 12.37 -9.48 7.48
CA MET A 49 12.33 -8.54 8.60
C MET A 49 10.88 -8.14 8.95
N TRP A 50 10.03 -7.90 7.97
CA TRP A 50 8.61 -7.60 8.19
C TRP A 50 7.90 -8.75 8.93
N THR A 51 8.07 -9.97 8.43
CA THR A 51 7.49 -11.16 9.09
C THR A 51 7.94 -11.26 10.55
N TYR A 52 9.21 -10.98 10.82
CA TYR A 52 9.75 -11.02 12.18
C TYR A 52 9.14 -9.92 13.08
N LEU A 53 9.03 -8.68 12.58
CA LEU A 53 8.40 -7.59 13.33
C LEU A 53 6.92 -7.85 13.58
N GLN A 54 6.19 -8.42 12.63
CA GLN A 54 4.80 -8.84 12.83
C GLN A 54 4.69 -9.93 13.92
N GLN A 55 5.60 -10.88 13.96
CA GLN A 55 5.63 -11.91 15.02
C GLN A 55 5.86 -11.30 16.41
N LEU A 56 6.81 -10.37 16.54
CA LEU A 56 7.05 -9.66 17.80
C LEU A 56 5.83 -8.86 18.25
N ASN A 57 5.16 -8.19 17.33
CA ASN A 57 3.93 -7.46 17.65
C ASN A 57 2.80 -8.39 18.09
N LYS A 58 2.58 -9.53 17.42
CA LYS A 58 1.62 -10.56 17.84
C LYS A 58 1.91 -11.15 19.22
N GLN A 59 3.19 -11.13 19.64
CA GLN A 59 3.60 -11.53 20.99
C GLN A 59 3.39 -10.44 22.05
N GLY A 60 2.78 -9.31 21.67
CA GLY A 60 2.42 -8.22 22.58
C GLY A 60 3.44 -7.07 22.65
N MET A 61 4.46 -7.06 21.79
CA MET A 61 5.39 -5.94 21.70
C MET A 61 4.75 -4.78 20.96
N THR A 62 4.79 -3.57 21.53
CA THR A 62 4.40 -2.37 20.83
C THR A 62 5.56 -1.91 19.93
N ILE A 63 5.30 -1.73 18.64
CA ILE A 63 6.31 -1.27 17.66
C ILE A 63 5.89 0.08 17.10
N LEU A 64 6.76 1.06 17.26
CA LEU A 64 6.67 2.35 16.56
C LEU A 64 7.77 2.39 15.50
N LEU A 65 7.43 2.60 14.25
CA LEU A 65 8.41 2.74 13.19
C LEU A 65 8.18 4.02 12.37
N THR A 66 9.27 4.59 11.87
CA THR A 66 9.23 5.59 10.81
C THR A 66 9.64 4.94 9.50
N THR A 67 9.02 5.35 8.40
CA THR A 67 9.39 4.88 7.07
C THR A 67 8.92 5.86 6.00
N HIS A 68 9.64 5.93 4.90
CA HIS A 68 9.20 6.56 3.67
C HIS A 68 8.71 5.52 2.63
N TYR A 69 8.81 4.24 2.95
CA TYR A 69 8.23 3.17 2.13
C TYR A 69 6.79 2.94 2.54
N LEU A 70 5.85 3.44 1.74
CA LEU A 70 4.42 3.33 2.03
C LEU A 70 3.95 1.87 2.09
N GLU A 71 4.53 1.00 1.26
CA GLU A 71 4.29 -0.46 1.31
C GLU A 71 4.66 -1.06 2.68
N GLU A 72 5.74 -0.60 3.32
CA GLU A 72 6.13 -1.04 4.67
C GLU A 72 5.09 -0.63 5.71
N ALA A 73 4.59 0.61 5.61
CA ALA A 73 3.52 1.08 6.50
C ALA A 73 2.21 0.31 6.27
N GLU A 74 1.86 0.02 5.01
CA GLU A 74 0.70 -0.80 4.68
C GLU A 74 0.80 -2.22 5.24
N GLU A 75 1.97 -2.83 5.17
CA GLU A 75 2.18 -4.21 5.59
C GLU A 75 2.26 -4.36 7.12
N LEU A 76 2.95 -3.43 7.79
CA LEU A 76 3.28 -3.58 9.20
C LEU A 76 2.34 -2.84 10.16
N CYS A 77 1.74 -1.71 9.73
CA CYS A 77 1.08 -0.80 10.64
C CYS A 77 -0.43 -0.99 10.65
N GLU A 78 -1.01 -1.01 11.84
CA GLU A 78 -2.46 -0.92 12.05
C GLU A 78 -2.93 0.55 12.11
N ARG A 79 -2.10 1.42 12.72
CA ARG A 79 -2.32 2.88 12.80
C ARG A 79 -1.18 3.60 12.12
N ILE A 80 -1.50 4.65 11.37
CA ILE A 80 -0.53 5.40 10.58
C ILE A 80 -0.69 6.89 10.84
N ALA A 81 0.44 7.57 11.10
CA ALA A 81 0.55 9.00 11.15
C ALA A 81 1.23 9.51 9.88
N ILE A 82 0.57 10.37 9.12
CA ILE A 82 1.15 11.04 7.95
C ILE A 82 1.73 12.37 8.42
N ILE A 83 3.03 12.56 8.17
CA ILE A 83 3.76 13.77 8.55
C ILE A 83 4.12 14.55 7.29
N ASN A 84 3.84 15.85 7.27
CA ASN A 84 4.27 16.77 6.22
C ASN A 84 4.75 18.09 6.84
N LYS A 85 5.91 18.58 6.38
CA LYS A 85 6.53 19.83 6.87
C LYS A 85 6.63 19.90 8.40
N GLY A 86 7.00 18.77 9.05
CA GLY A 86 7.16 18.67 10.50
C GLY A 86 5.86 18.63 11.31
N LYS A 87 4.70 18.51 10.66
CA LYS A 87 3.38 18.42 11.33
C LYS A 87 2.71 17.12 10.98
N ILE A 88 2.02 16.52 11.96
CA ILE A 88 1.11 15.41 11.71
C ILE A 88 -0.13 15.98 11.02
N ILE A 89 -0.34 15.62 9.76
CA ILE A 89 -1.50 16.07 8.97
C ILE A 89 -2.67 15.09 9.07
N LYS A 90 -2.39 13.82 9.36
CA LYS A 90 -3.42 12.79 9.60
C LYS A 90 -2.86 11.71 10.51
N LEU A 91 -3.69 11.21 11.42
CA LEU A 91 -3.42 10.05 12.27
C LEU A 91 -4.71 9.23 12.35
N ASP A 92 -4.69 8.00 11.84
CA ASP A 92 -5.88 7.14 11.85
C ASP A 92 -5.50 5.66 11.74
N LEU A 93 -6.50 4.77 11.82
CA LEU A 93 -6.35 3.37 11.43
C LEU A 93 -6.05 3.28 9.92
N LYS A 94 -5.21 2.34 9.54
CA LYS A 94 -4.90 2.07 8.12
C LYS A 94 -6.17 1.87 7.28
N SER A 95 -7.14 1.10 7.78
CA SER A 95 -8.42 0.89 7.11
C SER A 95 -9.18 2.19 6.83
N ASN A 96 -9.21 3.09 7.82
CA ASN A 96 -9.89 4.39 7.65
C ASN A 96 -9.15 5.25 6.62
N LEU A 97 -7.81 5.24 6.65
CA LEU A 97 -7.01 5.98 5.66
C LEU A 97 -7.26 5.47 4.25
N LEU A 98 -7.26 4.15 4.04
CA LEU A 98 -7.51 3.56 2.72
C LEU A 98 -8.92 3.87 2.20
N ASN A 99 -9.88 4.06 3.10
CA ASN A 99 -11.26 4.46 2.77
C ASN A 99 -11.44 5.97 2.56
N LEU A 100 -10.41 6.81 2.78
CA LEU A 100 -10.51 8.26 2.52
C LEU A 100 -10.73 8.58 1.04
N LEU A 101 -10.19 7.75 0.15
CA LEU A 101 -10.50 7.81 -1.27
C LEU A 101 -11.79 7.03 -1.49
N GLU A 102 -12.89 7.74 -1.61
CA GLU A 102 -14.22 7.14 -1.85
C GLU A 102 -14.34 6.38 -3.18
N GLN A 103 -13.28 6.37 -4.00
CA GLN A 103 -13.31 5.82 -5.34
C GLN A 103 -12.32 4.66 -5.49
N GLU A 104 -12.82 3.54 -5.98
CA GLU A 104 -12.02 2.43 -6.46
C GLU A 104 -11.86 2.51 -7.98
N LYS A 105 -10.70 2.09 -8.48
CA LYS A 105 -10.46 2.01 -9.93
C LYS A 105 -10.76 0.61 -10.42
N VAL A 106 -11.59 0.51 -11.46
CA VAL A 106 -11.91 -0.74 -12.16
C VAL A 106 -11.40 -0.66 -13.57
N LYS A 107 -10.44 -1.49 -13.94
CA LYS A 107 -9.96 -1.62 -15.31
C LYS A 107 -10.69 -2.75 -16.02
N VAL A 108 -11.25 -2.44 -17.17
CA VAL A 108 -11.93 -3.36 -18.07
C VAL A 108 -11.09 -3.50 -19.32
N TYR A 109 -10.51 -4.68 -19.53
CA TYR A 109 -9.71 -4.99 -20.71
C TYR A 109 -10.60 -5.57 -21.79
N LEU A 110 -10.50 -5.03 -23.00
CA LEU A 110 -11.31 -5.41 -24.15
C LEU A 110 -10.49 -6.22 -25.16
N LYS A 111 -11.18 -7.07 -25.91
CA LYS A 111 -10.57 -7.86 -26.98
C LYS A 111 -10.17 -6.99 -28.18
N GLU A 112 -10.96 -5.96 -28.44
CA GLU A 112 -10.79 -5.06 -29.57
C GLU A 112 -10.55 -3.62 -29.12
N GLU A 113 -9.85 -2.83 -29.94
CA GLU A 113 -9.66 -1.42 -29.67
C GLU A 113 -10.99 -0.67 -29.75
N LEU A 114 -11.24 0.16 -28.76
CA LEU A 114 -12.42 1.01 -28.70
C LEU A 114 -12.05 2.46 -29.02
N LYS A 115 -12.74 3.05 -29.99
CA LYS A 115 -12.53 4.46 -30.36
C LYS A 115 -13.34 5.42 -29.49
N THR A 116 -14.51 5.00 -29.07
CA THR A 116 -15.43 5.79 -28.25
C THR A 116 -16.14 4.91 -27.24
N VAL A 117 -16.30 5.42 -26.02
CA VAL A 117 -17.01 4.69 -24.96
C VAL A 117 -18.52 4.68 -25.26
N PRO A 118 -19.21 3.52 -25.14
CA PRO A 118 -20.65 3.41 -25.32
C PRO A 118 -21.44 4.38 -24.43
N SER A 119 -22.57 4.88 -24.95
CA SER A 119 -23.40 5.87 -24.25
C SER A 119 -23.87 5.40 -22.84
N SER A 120 -24.14 4.10 -22.70
CA SER A 120 -24.53 3.53 -21.40
C SER A 120 -23.44 3.59 -20.31
N LEU A 121 -22.19 3.86 -20.68
CA LEU A 121 -21.05 3.93 -19.76
C LEU A 121 -20.59 5.35 -19.50
N LEU A 122 -21.14 6.36 -20.21
CA LEU A 122 -20.75 7.77 -20.07
C LEU A 122 -21.16 8.38 -18.73
N GLU A 123 -22.11 7.78 -18.02
CA GLU A 123 -22.53 8.23 -16.69
C GLU A 123 -21.45 7.99 -15.62
N PHE A 124 -20.51 7.08 -15.87
CA PHE A 124 -19.42 6.76 -14.95
C PHE A 124 -18.18 7.61 -15.28
N ASN A 125 -17.47 8.05 -14.24
CA ASN A 125 -16.18 8.69 -14.45
C ASN A 125 -15.19 7.67 -15.03
N HIS A 126 -14.67 7.91 -16.22
CA HIS A 126 -13.86 6.95 -16.96
C HIS A 126 -12.72 7.60 -17.75
N THR A 127 -11.73 6.77 -18.05
CA THR A 127 -10.69 7.06 -19.04
C THR A 127 -10.59 5.88 -19.99
N LEU A 128 -10.38 6.18 -21.29
CA LEU A 128 -10.20 5.16 -22.33
C LEU A 128 -8.76 5.22 -22.84
N ASP A 129 -8.09 4.08 -22.82
CA ASP A 129 -6.77 3.88 -23.42
C ASP A 129 -6.82 2.62 -24.30
N LYS A 130 -7.02 2.83 -25.62
CA LYS A 130 -7.12 1.79 -26.66
C LYS A 130 -8.08 0.65 -26.30
N GLN A 131 -7.54 -0.41 -25.67
CA GLN A 131 -8.27 -1.62 -25.29
C GLN A 131 -8.65 -1.66 -23.81
N THR A 132 -8.43 -0.57 -23.07
CA THR A 132 -8.67 -0.55 -21.63
C THR A 132 -9.55 0.63 -21.25
N ILE A 133 -10.68 0.37 -20.60
CA ILE A 133 -11.49 1.39 -19.95
C ILE A 133 -11.20 1.32 -18.45
N THR A 134 -10.81 2.45 -17.86
CA THR A 134 -10.66 2.56 -16.41
C THR A 134 -11.80 3.39 -15.86
N PHE A 135 -12.61 2.80 -15.00
CA PHE A 135 -13.69 3.47 -14.28
C PHE A 135 -13.24 3.84 -12.87
N SER A 136 -13.68 5.00 -12.39
CA SER A 136 -13.58 5.39 -10.98
C SER A 136 -14.98 5.27 -10.38
N ILE A 137 -15.17 4.32 -9.46
CA ILE A 137 -16.48 4.00 -8.86
C ILE A 137 -16.43 4.17 -7.36
N ASN A 138 -17.56 4.54 -6.77
CA ASN A 138 -17.74 4.56 -5.32
C ASN A 138 -18.48 3.27 -4.89
N PRO A 139 -17.78 2.31 -4.23
CA PRO A 139 -18.40 1.04 -3.85
C PRO A 139 -19.53 1.21 -2.81
N GLN A 140 -19.49 2.27 -2.00
CA GLN A 140 -20.53 2.55 -1.00
C GLN A 140 -21.86 3.01 -1.64
N LYS A 141 -21.82 3.52 -2.88
CA LYS A 141 -23.02 4.00 -3.62
C LYS A 141 -23.62 2.95 -4.55
N GLN A 142 -23.26 1.68 -4.38
CA GLN A 142 -23.68 0.58 -5.28
C GLN A 142 -23.35 0.83 -6.77
N GLU A 143 -22.33 1.65 -7.03
CA GLU A 143 -21.92 1.97 -8.41
C GLU A 143 -21.34 0.74 -9.12
N TRP A 144 -20.85 -0.24 -8.37
CA TRP A 144 -20.36 -1.50 -8.93
C TRP A 144 -21.46 -2.30 -9.65
N GLU A 145 -22.63 -2.44 -9.00
CA GLU A 145 -23.78 -3.13 -9.60
C GLU A 145 -24.29 -2.39 -10.84
N LYS A 146 -24.34 -1.06 -10.77
CA LYS A 146 -24.75 -0.22 -11.90
C LYS A 146 -23.77 -0.34 -13.07
N LEU A 147 -22.46 -0.32 -12.79
CA LEU A 147 -21.43 -0.48 -13.80
C LEU A 147 -21.54 -1.84 -14.51
N LEU A 148 -21.70 -2.93 -13.75
CA LEU A 148 -21.88 -4.28 -14.32
C LEU A 148 -23.15 -4.36 -15.17
N ALA A 149 -24.27 -3.80 -14.70
CA ALA A 149 -25.50 -3.75 -15.47
C ALA A 149 -25.37 -2.92 -16.75
N ALA A 150 -24.63 -1.81 -16.70
CA ALA A 150 -24.37 -0.99 -17.87
C ALA A 150 -23.43 -1.69 -18.86
N LEU A 151 -22.38 -2.37 -18.40
CA LEU A 151 -21.47 -3.17 -19.23
C LEU A 151 -22.22 -4.31 -19.95
N ASN A 152 -23.12 -5.00 -19.25
CA ASN A 152 -23.93 -6.09 -19.83
C ASN A 152 -24.88 -5.60 -20.95
N LYS A 153 -25.23 -4.33 -21.00
CA LYS A 153 -26.02 -3.74 -22.09
C LYS A 153 -25.18 -3.39 -23.31
N THR A 154 -23.86 -3.51 -23.22
CA THR A 154 -22.94 -3.26 -24.32
C THR A 154 -22.59 -4.57 -25.04
N ASN A 155 -22.23 -4.47 -26.32
CA ASN A 155 -21.70 -5.61 -27.10
C ASN A 155 -20.17 -5.69 -27.00
N LEU A 156 -19.56 -5.18 -25.89
CA LEU A 156 -18.12 -5.21 -25.70
C LEU A 156 -17.64 -6.63 -25.36
N SER A 157 -16.64 -7.08 -26.07
CA SER A 157 -15.96 -8.35 -25.78
C SER A 157 -14.93 -8.12 -24.66
N ILE A 158 -15.33 -8.38 -23.42
CA ILE A 158 -14.49 -8.16 -22.24
C ILE A 158 -13.59 -9.37 -22.04
N LEU A 159 -12.28 -9.15 -21.90
CA LEU A 159 -11.27 -10.17 -21.62
C LEU A 159 -11.06 -10.36 -20.13
N LYS A 160 -11.01 -9.26 -19.38
CA LYS A 160 -10.60 -9.27 -17.98
C LYS A 160 -11.08 -8.04 -17.24
N PHE A 161 -11.35 -8.20 -15.94
CA PHE A 161 -11.54 -7.13 -14.98
C PHE A 161 -10.37 -7.12 -14.00
N GLU A 162 -9.91 -5.93 -13.66
CA GLU A 162 -8.99 -5.71 -12.54
C GLU A 162 -9.53 -4.59 -11.66
N THR A 163 -9.62 -4.85 -10.37
CA THR A 163 -9.96 -3.84 -9.37
C THR A 163 -8.69 -3.38 -8.68
N TYR A 164 -8.52 -2.09 -8.57
CA TYR A 164 -7.41 -1.47 -7.86
C TYR A 164 -7.96 -0.80 -6.61
N GLN A 165 -7.63 -1.39 -5.48
CA GLN A 165 -7.87 -0.75 -4.19
C GLN A 165 -6.91 0.43 -4.03
N ASN A 166 -7.36 1.46 -3.34
CA ASN A 166 -6.53 2.60 -2.99
C ASN A 166 -5.32 2.15 -2.18
N LYS A 167 -4.16 2.70 -2.51
CA LYS A 167 -2.93 2.51 -1.76
C LYS A 167 -2.67 3.73 -0.88
N LEU A 168 -1.89 3.55 0.18
CA LEU A 168 -1.43 4.68 0.99
C LEU A 168 -0.71 5.75 0.17
N GLU A 169 -0.07 5.36 -0.94
CA GLU A 169 0.59 6.28 -1.86
C GLU A 169 -0.39 7.28 -2.48
N ASP A 170 -1.56 6.82 -2.91
CA ASP A 170 -2.60 7.69 -3.49
C ASP A 170 -3.11 8.70 -2.45
N ILE A 171 -3.32 8.23 -1.21
CA ILE A 171 -3.77 9.04 -0.09
C ILE A 171 -2.71 10.06 0.33
N PHE A 172 -1.45 9.61 0.41
CA PHE A 172 -0.33 10.48 0.75
C PHE A 172 -0.19 11.63 -0.25
N ILE A 173 -0.26 11.33 -1.56
CA ILE A 173 -0.20 12.32 -2.63
C ILE A 173 -1.36 13.32 -2.50
N GLN A 174 -2.59 12.85 -2.25
CA GLN A 174 -3.75 13.71 -2.10
C GLN A 174 -3.58 14.65 -0.89
N LEU A 175 -3.31 14.11 0.29
CA LEU A 175 -3.18 14.88 1.52
C LEU A 175 -2.00 15.87 1.54
N THR A 176 -0.98 15.62 0.72
CA THR A 176 0.21 16.50 0.65
C THR A 176 0.11 17.55 -0.46
N ARG A 177 -0.75 17.36 -1.48
CA ARG A 177 -0.98 18.34 -2.58
C ARG A 177 -1.99 19.43 -2.22
N GLU A 178 -2.89 19.19 -1.28
CA GLU A 178 -3.96 20.13 -0.91
C GLU A 178 -3.50 21.32 -0.04
N LYS A 179 -2.17 21.67 -0.03
CA LYS A 179 -1.69 22.85 0.72
C LYS A 179 -0.59 23.60 -0.02
#